data_7ab1143f53e8463f051d933c7fe4a92f
#
_entry.id   7ab1143f53e8463f051d933c7fe4a92f
#
_cell.length_a   1.000
_cell.length_b   1.000
_cell.length_c   1.000
_cell.angle_alpha   90.00
_cell.angle_beta   90.00
_cell.angle_gamma   90.00
#
_symmetry.space_group_name_H-M   'P 1'
#
loop_
_entity.id
_entity.type
_entity.pdbx_description
1 polymer ?
#
loop_
_entity_poly.entity_id
_entity_poly.type
_entity_poly.pdbx_seq_one_letter_code
_entity_poly.pdbx_strand_id
1 'polypeptide(L)'
;MLTYTPEAEAFRVEVKAWLTENLPQGWFDKGFEMSNDERKKFNLEWPSKLFAGGWICATWPTEYGGKGLSTLQGVVLAEEFANAKAPMRA
;
A
#
# COMPACT_ATOMS: atom_id res chain seq x y z
N MET A 1 -21.53 9.35 -9.02
CA MET A 1 -20.04 9.47 -9.02
C MET A 1 -19.56 9.65 -7.59
N LEU A 2 -18.57 8.89 -7.20
CA LEU A 2 -17.99 9.01 -5.87
C LEU A 2 -17.05 10.20 -5.80
N THR A 3 -17.32 11.11 -4.86
CA THR A 3 -16.49 12.29 -4.66
C THR A 3 -15.65 12.10 -3.41
N TYR A 4 -14.36 12.27 -3.52
CA TYR A 4 -13.44 12.15 -2.40
C TYR A 4 -13.21 13.50 -1.73
N THR A 5 -13.03 13.47 -0.41
CA THR A 5 -12.73 14.68 0.36
C THR A 5 -11.28 15.11 0.12
N PRO A 6 -10.93 16.38 0.40
CA PRO A 6 -9.54 16.81 0.32
C PRO A 6 -8.59 15.95 1.18
N GLU A 7 -9.03 15.50 2.35
CA GLU A 7 -8.24 14.64 3.21
C GLU A 7 -8.01 13.28 2.56
N ALA A 8 -9.02 12.73 1.90
CA ALA A 8 -8.88 11.45 1.21
C ALA A 8 -7.93 11.56 0.03
N GLU A 9 -7.98 12.67 -0.72
CA GLU A 9 -7.06 12.91 -1.83
C GLU A 9 -5.63 13.11 -1.35
N ALA A 10 -5.43 13.81 -0.25
CA ALA A 10 -4.11 13.97 0.36
C ALA A 10 -3.57 12.61 0.82
N PHE A 11 -4.43 11.78 1.38
CA PHE A 11 -4.07 10.43 1.79
C PHE A 11 -3.67 9.57 0.58
N ARG A 12 -4.37 9.74 -0.53
CA ARG A 12 -4.05 9.02 -1.78
C ARG A 12 -2.62 9.34 -2.23
N VAL A 13 -2.24 10.60 -2.18
CA VAL A 13 -0.87 11.03 -2.52
C VAL A 13 0.15 10.35 -1.60
N GLU A 14 -0.14 10.29 -0.31
CA GLU A 14 0.71 9.64 0.67
C GLU A 14 0.89 8.15 0.36
N VAL A 15 -0.20 7.46 0.07
CA VAL A 15 -0.15 6.02 -0.25
C VAL A 15 0.64 5.79 -1.53
N LYS A 16 0.40 6.58 -2.57
CA LYS A 16 1.14 6.46 -3.83
C LYS A 16 2.64 6.68 -3.63
N ALA A 17 3.01 7.67 -2.83
CA ALA A 17 4.40 7.95 -2.56
C ALA A 17 5.07 6.78 -1.84
N TRP A 18 4.37 6.21 -0.85
CA TRP A 18 4.89 5.05 -0.12
C TRP A 18 5.07 3.84 -1.06
N LEU A 19 4.09 3.59 -1.91
CA LEU A 19 4.16 2.48 -2.86
C LEU A 19 5.33 2.67 -3.83
N THR A 20 5.49 3.87 -4.36
CA THR A 20 6.59 4.17 -5.29
C THR A 20 7.94 3.96 -4.63
N GLU A 21 8.07 4.35 -3.37
CA GLU A 21 9.31 4.25 -2.62
C GLU A 21 9.64 2.81 -2.21
N ASN A 22 8.63 2.00 -1.92
CA ASN A 22 8.83 0.68 -1.33
C ASN A 22 8.68 -0.49 -2.28
N LEU A 23 8.02 -0.31 -3.42
CA LEU A 23 7.94 -1.35 -4.44
C LEU A 23 9.28 -1.45 -5.18
N PRO A 24 9.59 -2.62 -5.75
CA PRO A 24 10.83 -2.79 -6.51
C PRO A 24 10.95 -1.78 -7.65
N GLN A 25 12.18 -1.37 -7.94
CA GLN A 25 12.46 -0.48 -9.06
C GLN A 25 11.96 -1.11 -10.35
N GLY A 26 11.26 -0.33 -11.16
CA GLY A 26 10.68 -0.80 -12.40
C GLY A 26 9.33 -1.49 -12.26
N TRP A 27 8.80 -1.60 -11.05
CA TRP A 27 7.54 -2.29 -10.78
C TRP A 27 6.39 -1.84 -11.69
N PHE A 28 6.32 -0.54 -11.97
CA PHE A 28 5.25 0.02 -12.78
C PHE A 28 5.54 -0.01 -14.28
N ASP A 29 6.71 -0.49 -14.68
CA ASP A 29 7.08 -0.53 -16.09
C ASP A 29 6.36 -1.68 -16.79
N LYS A 30 5.98 -1.44 -18.03
CA LYS A 30 5.35 -2.46 -18.86
C LYS A 30 6.36 -3.58 -19.09
N GLY A 31 5.93 -4.81 -18.83
CA GLY A 31 6.81 -5.96 -19.01
C GLY A 31 7.75 -6.23 -17.85
N PHE A 32 7.50 -5.58 -16.70
CA PHE A 32 8.30 -5.85 -15.51
C PHE A 32 8.20 -7.33 -15.12
N GLU A 33 9.35 -7.95 -14.89
CA GLU A 33 9.42 -9.33 -14.45
C GLU A 33 10.48 -9.48 -13.36
N MET A 34 10.27 -10.44 -12.48
CA MET A 34 11.23 -10.78 -11.43
C MET A 34 11.69 -12.22 -11.62
N SER A 35 12.98 -12.47 -11.37
CA SER A 35 13.49 -13.82 -11.28
C SER A 35 12.86 -14.54 -10.08
N ASN A 36 13.03 -15.85 -10.00
CA ASN A 36 12.53 -16.62 -8.86
C ASN A 36 13.15 -16.14 -7.56
N ASP A 37 14.43 -15.83 -7.56
CA ASP A 37 15.12 -15.35 -6.36
C ASP A 37 14.64 -13.97 -5.95
N GLU A 38 14.42 -13.09 -6.91
CA GLU A 38 13.88 -11.75 -6.64
C GLU A 38 12.45 -11.83 -6.07
N ARG A 39 11.65 -12.74 -6.60
CA ARG A 39 10.29 -12.96 -6.14
C ARG A 39 10.28 -13.48 -4.70
N LYS A 40 11.16 -14.43 -4.39
CA LYS A 40 11.29 -14.95 -3.02
C LYS A 40 11.69 -13.84 -2.06
N LYS A 41 12.65 -13.03 -2.44
CA LYS A 41 13.10 -11.90 -1.63
C LYS A 41 11.96 -10.91 -1.40
N PHE A 42 11.23 -10.57 -2.46
CA PHE A 42 10.08 -9.67 -2.36
C PHE A 42 9.04 -10.23 -1.40
N ASN A 43 8.66 -11.50 -1.56
CA ASN A 43 7.64 -12.13 -0.72
C ASN A 43 8.06 -12.21 0.75
N LEU A 44 9.37 -12.29 1.00
CA LEU A 44 9.90 -12.33 2.36
C LEU A 44 9.93 -10.93 2.99
N GLU A 45 10.32 -9.92 2.22
CA GLU A 45 10.50 -8.56 2.73
C GLU A 45 9.23 -7.72 2.74
N TRP A 46 8.30 -7.98 1.84
CA TRP A 46 7.10 -7.14 1.69
C TRP A 46 6.24 -7.08 2.95
N PRO A 47 5.96 -8.20 3.65
CA PRO A 47 5.20 -8.13 4.89
C PRO A 47 5.86 -7.23 5.95
N SER A 48 7.18 -7.27 6.06
CA SER A 48 7.91 -6.40 6.99
C SER A 48 7.77 -4.93 6.61
N LYS A 49 7.79 -4.63 5.31
CA LYS A 49 7.57 -3.25 4.83
C LYS A 49 6.16 -2.78 5.13
N LEU A 50 5.16 -3.64 4.90
CA LEU A 50 3.77 -3.31 5.21
C LEU A 50 3.60 -3.03 6.69
N PHE A 51 4.20 -3.85 7.54
CA PHE A 51 4.13 -3.68 8.97
C PHE A 51 4.80 -2.36 9.39
N ALA A 52 6.00 -2.10 8.88
CA ALA A 52 6.74 -0.88 9.20
C ALA A 52 5.98 0.38 8.74
N GLY A 53 5.27 0.30 7.61
CA GLY A 53 4.46 1.40 7.10
C GLY A 53 3.13 1.56 7.83
N GLY A 54 2.75 0.60 8.67
CA GLY A 54 1.49 0.63 9.41
C GLY A 54 0.28 0.26 8.56
N TRP A 55 0.47 -0.41 7.44
CA TRP A 55 -0.64 -0.68 6.51
C TRP A 55 -1.42 -1.95 6.81
N ILE A 56 -0.86 -2.88 7.57
CA ILE A 56 -1.50 -4.19 7.83
C ILE A 56 -2.83 -4.02 8.58
N CYS A 57 -2.87 -3.20 9.62
CA CYS A 57 -4.07 -2.97 10.40
C CYS A 57 -4.45 -1.49 10.36
N ALA A 58 -4.32 -0.87 9.18
CA ALA A 58 -4.43 0.58 9.05
C ALA A 58 -5.79 1.12 9.47
N THR A 59 -6.88 0.36 9.25
CA THR A 59 -8.22 0.80 9.61
C THR A 59 -8.55 0.59 11.09
N TRP A 60 -7.69 -0.13 11.82
CA TRP A 60 -7.90 -0.37 13.26
C TRP A 60 -7.64 0.91 14.05
N PRO A 61 -8.29 1.09 15.22
CA PRO A 61 -7.98 2.21 16.10
C PRO A 61 -6.51 2.26 16.47
N THR A 62 -6.00 3.47 16.71
CA THR A 62 -4.59 3.66 17.06
C THR A 62 -4.19 2.92 18.34
N GLU A 63 -5.13 2.75 19.27
CA GLU A 63 -4.88 2.01 20.52
C GLU A 63 -4.60 0.53 20.29
N TYR A 64 -4.96 0.01 19.12
CA TYR A 64 -4.68 -1.38 18.75
C TYR A 64 -3.59 -1.48 17.67
N GLY A 65 -2.81 -0.42 17.51
CA GLY A 65 -1.70 -0.42 16.56
C GLY A 65 -2.06 -0.03 15.15
N GLY A 66 -3.30 0.40 14.91
CA GLY A 66 -3.73 0.86 13.60
C GLY A 66 -3.48 2.33 13.39
N LYS A 67 -3.87 2.83 12.23
CA LYS A 67 -3.78 4.26 11.89
C LYS A 67 -5.07 5.01 12.17
N GLY A 68 -6.14 4.30 12.53
CA GLY A 68 -7.44 4.93 12.77
C GLY A 68 -8.04 5.56 11.54
N LEU A 69 -7.82 4.97 10.37
CA LEU A 69 -8.30 5.54 9.12
C LEU A 69 -9.83 5.59 9.08
N SER A 70 -10.36 6.64 8.43
CA SER A 70 -11.78 6.71 8.12
C SER A 70 -12.14 5.64 7.08
N THR A 71 -13.44 5.38 6.93
CA THR A 71 -13.92 4.44 5.92
C THR A 71 -13.44 4.85 4.51
N LEU A 72 -13.52 6.14 4.20
CA LEU A 72 -13.12 6.64 2.89
C LEU A 72 -11.61 6.49 2.67
N GLN A 73 -10.81 6.75 3.70
CA GLN A 73 -9.37 6.54 3.61
C GLN A 73 -9.04 5.05 3.39
N GLY A 74 -9.78 4.16 4.04
CA GLY A 74 -9.63 2.72 3.82
C GLY A 74 -9.94 2.32 2.39
N VAL A 75 -10.97 2.92 1.79
CA VAL A 75 -11.31 2.68 0.39
C VAL A 75 -10.17 3.15 -0.52
N VAL A 76 -9.65 4.35 -0.27
CA VAL A 76 -8.53 4.90 -1.05
C VAL A 76 -7.30 4.00 -0.95
N LEU A 77 -7.00 3.52 0.25
CA LEU A 77 -5.87 2.60 0.47
C LEU A 77 -6.02 1.35 -0.38
N ALA A 78 -7.19 0.72 -0.33
CA ALA A 78 -7.47 -0.49 -1.11
C ALA A 78 -7.36 -0.22 -2.61
N GLU A 79 -7.88 0.91 -3.08
CA GLU A 79 -7.82 1.30 -4.49
C GLU A 79 -6.37 1.46 -4.97
N GLU A 80 -5.55 2.16 -4.20
CA GLU A 80 -4.18 2.42 -4.62
C GLU A 80 -3.34 1.16 -4.63
N PHE A 81 -3.51 0.28 -3.65
CA PHE A 81 -2.82 -1.01 -3.66
C PHE A 81 -3.27 -1.88 -4.84
N ALA A 82 -4.59 -1.89 -5.13
CA ALA A 82 -5.11 -2.65 -6.26
C ALA A 82 -4.58 -2.10 -7.60
N ASN A 83 -4.58 -0.78 -7.76
CA ASN A 83 -4.09 -0.14 -8.97
C ASN A 83 -2.60 -0.41 -9.19
N ALA A 84 -1.84 -0.46 -8.13
CA ALA A 84 -0.41 -0.77 -8.17
C ALA A 84 -0.14 -2.27 -8.26
N LYS A 85 -1.16 -3.10 -8.13
CA LYS A 85 -1.04 -4.57 -8.05
C LYS A 85 -0.11 -4.99 -6.91
N ALA A 86 -0.11 -4.23 -5.83
CA ALA A 86 0.70 -4.49 -4.66
C ALA A 86 -0.09 -5.34 -3.66
N PRO A 87 0.52 -6.41 -3.12
CA PRO A 87 -0.18 -7.24 -2.14
C PRO A 87 -0.43 -6.46 -0.85
N MET A 88 -1.62 -6.60 -0.26
CA MET A 88 -1.96 -6.00 1.03
C MET A 88 -1.79 -6.98 2.20
N ARG A 89 -1.44 -8.21 1.91
CA ARG A 89 -1.33 -9.24 2.92
C ARG A 89 0.11 -9.57 3.24
N ALA A 90 0.33 -9.89 4.49
CA ALA A 90 1.62 -10.39 4.93
C ALA A 90 1.84 -11.83 4.43
#